data_63b4d6215450ddd2c3bd0c2938296616
#
_entry.id   63b4d6215450ddd2c3bd0c2938296616
#
_cell.length_a   1.000
_cell.length_b   1.000
_cell.length_c   1.000
_cell.angle_alpha   90.00
_cell.angle_beta   90.00
_cell.angle_gamma   90.00
#
_symmetry.space_group_name_H-M   'P 1'
#
loop_
_entity.id
_entity.type
_entity.pdbx_description
1 polymer ?
#
loop_
_entity_poly.entity_id
_entity_poly.type
_entity_poly.pdbx_seq_one_letter_code
_entity_poly.pdbx_strand_id
1 'polypeptide(L)'
;YKFLKLFFGYLKKNKKKKVFCIDPNIKFSKSNKIFLKKLGLNKVYSYIAPEYAIDNLFDKKLLNLIKRVKPNFILTNIGGGKQEVLGLYLKKNLKFNTTILCTGGAISFFTKDQAPINTLIDELYLGWLVRLIFNPLVFFKRYLYGLRLIPMVIFSKIKIVKWFEIKYKMYNL
;
A
#
# COMPACT_ATOMS: atom_id res chain seq x y z
N TYR A 1 -7.03 3.68 -4.81
CA TYR A 1 -7.53 4.94 -4.21
C TYR A 1 -8.93 4.78 -3.59
N LYS A 2 -9.95 4.33 -4.35
CA LYS A 2 -11.36 4.17 -3.88
C LYS A 2 -11.46 3.30 -2.61
N PHE A 3 -10.81 2.15 -2.58
CA PHE A 3 -10.76 1.28 -1.40
C PHE A 3 -10.21 2.00 -0.16
N LEU A 4 -9.08 2.72 -0.28
CA LEU A 4 -8.49 3.45 0.84
C LEU A 4 -9.39 4.58 1.34
N LYS A 5 -10.13 5.27 0.45
CA LYS A 5 -11.12 6.28 0.84
C LYS A 5 -12.20 5.68 1.75
N LEU A 6 -12.73 4.52 1.36
CA LEU A 6 -13.72 3.78 2.18
C LEU A 6 -13.11 3.30 3.50
N PHE A 7 -11.90 2.76 3.46
CA PHE A 7 -11.19 2.30 4.65
C PHE A 7 -10.93 3.44 5.64
N PHE A 8 -10.48 4.59 5.19
CA PHE A 8 -10.30 5.75 6.07
C PHE A 8 -11.64 6.30 6.60
N GLY A 9 -12.70 6.24 5.81
CA GLY A 9 -14.06 6.51 6.27
C GLY A 9 -14.49 5.57 7.41
N TYR A 10 -14.18 4.27 7.29
CA TYR A 10 -14.40 3.29 8.35
C TYR A 10 -13.57 3.61 9.60
N LEU A 11 -12.28 3.94 9.46
CA LEU A 11 -11.43 4.29 10.59
C LEU A 11 -11.90 5.54 11.32
N LYS A 12 -12.41 6.55 10.60
CA LYS A 12 -12.99 7.78 11.19
C LYS A 12 -14.18 7.48 12.11
N LYS A 13 -14.97 6.44 11.79
CA LYS A 13 -16.07 5.96 12.62
C LYS A 13 -15.59 5.05 13.78
N ASN A 14 -14.43 4.42 13.64
CA ASN A 14 -13.89 3.42 14.57
C ASN A 14 -12.58 3.88 15.23
N LYS A 15 -12.62 5.00 15.93
CA LYS A 15 -11.45 5.70 16.49
C LYS A 15 -10.62 4.90 17.52
N LYS A 16 -11.21 3.86 18.12
CA LYS A 16 -10.53 2.99 19.11
C LYS A 16 -9.57 1.97 18.47
N LYS A 17 -9.63 1.79 17.15
CA LYS A 17 -8.78 0.82 16.43
C LYS A 17 -7.31 1.25 16.47
N LYS A 18 -6.42 0.27 16.65
CA LYS A 18 -4.98 0.44 16.59
C LYS A 18 -4.51 0.29 15.15
N VAL A 19 -3.81 1.26 14.62
CA VAL A 19 -3.21 1.24 13.28
C VAL A 19 -1.69 1.27 13.40
N PHE A 20 -1.01 0.40 12.68
CA PHE A 20 0.44 0.31 12.63
C PHE A 20 0.90 0.55 11.19
N CYS A 21 1.68 1.61 10.96
CA CYS A 21 2.23 1.97 9.66
C CYS A 21 3.68 1.48 9.52
N ILE A 22 4.01 0.87 8.40
CA ILE A 22 5.37 0.51 8.01
C ILE A 22 5.74 1.43 6.85
N ASP A 23 6.59 2.42 7.11
CA ASP A 23 6.84 3.54 6.22
C ASP A 23 8.28 3.50 5.69
N PRO A 24 8.54 4.02 4.46
CA PRO A 24 9.86 3.95 3.84
C PRO A 24 10.87 4.91 4.46
N ASN A 25 10.42 6.01 5.09
CA ASN A 25 11.29 6.98 5.74
C ASN A 25 10.54 7.85 6.76
N ILE A 26 11.29 8.67 7.49
CA ILE A 26 10.77 9.54 8.56
C ILE A 26 9.75 10.56 8.05
N LYS A 27 9.96 11.13 6.84
CA LYS A 27 9.06 12.14 6.25
C LYS A 27 7.67 11.55 6.07
N PHE A 28 7.56 10.43 5.35
CA PHE A 28 6.27 9.77 5.11
C PHE A 28 5.63 9.27 6.41
N SER A 29 6.43 8.76 7.34
CA SER A 29 5.94 8.32 8.66
C SER A 29 5.28 9.46 9.43
N LYS A 30 5.88 10.64 9.45
CA LYS A 30 5.30 11.85 10.09
C LYS A 30 4.00 12.27 9.41
N SER A 31 3.98 12.38 8.08
CA SER A 31 2.79 12.75 7.30
C SER A 31 1.64 11.76 7.54
N ASN A 32 1.90 10.46 7.46
CA ASN A 32 0.92 9.41 7.68
C ASN A 32 0.35 9.45 9.10
N LYS A 33 1.20 9.63 10.11
CA LYS A 33 0.77 9.74 11.51
C LYS A 33 -0.11 10.97 11.76
N ILE A 34 0.26 12.13 11.19
CA ILE A 34 -0.55 13.35 11.29
C ILE A 34 -1.90 13.14 10.62
N PHE A 35 -1.94 12.56 9.42
CA PHE A 35 -3.18 12.28 8.71
C PHE A 35 -4.10 11.36 9.50
N LEU A 36 -3.59 10.23 10.00
CA LEU A 36 -4.38 9.28 10.77
C LEU A 36 -4.89 9.87 12.10
N LYS A 37 -4.09 10.71 12.76
CA LYS A 37 -4.53 11.47 13.94
C LYS A 37 -5.64 12.47 13.60
N LYS A 38 -5.59 13.16 12.45
CA LYS A 38 -6.66 14.05 11.99
C LYS A 38 -7.98 13.30 11.72
N LEU A 39 -7.94 11.99 11.43
CA LEU A 39 -9.13 11.16 11.38
C LEU A 39 -9.70 10.81 12.77
N GLY A 40 -9.03 11.22 13.84
CA GLY A 40 -9.43 10.97 15.23
C GLY A 40 -8.85 9.68 15.83
N LEU A 41 -7.87 9.06 15.19
CA LEU A 41 -7.21 7.87 15.71
C LEU A 41 -6.15 8.25 16.75
N ASN A 42 -6.29 7.77 17.98
CA ASN A 42 -5.32 8.03 19.06
C ASN A 42 -4.21 6.96 19.13
N LYS A 43 -4.47 5.74 18.62
CA LYS A 43 -3.57 4.59 18.69
C LYS A 43 -2.89 4.32 17.33
N VAL A 44 -2.01 5.24 16.93
CA VAL A 44 -1.25 5.16 15.68
C VAL A 44 0.22 4.91 16.00
N TYR A 45 0.74 3.81 15.51
CA TYR A 45 2.12 3.38 15.64
C TYR A 45 2.81 3.40 14.29
N SER A 46 4.11 3.61 14.27
CA SER A 46 4.87 3.61 13.02
C SER A 46 6.23 2.93 13.21
N TYR A 47 6.69 2.33 12.13
CA TYR A 47 8.01 1.75 12.00
C TYR A 47 8.62 2.19 10.68
N ILE A 48 9.87 2.59 10.68
CA ILE A 48 10.60 2.94 9.48
C ILE A 48 11.29 1.68 8.99
N ALA A 49 10.84 1.22 7.83
CA ALA A 49 11.39 0.02 7.20
C ALA A 49 12.83 0.28 6.74
N PRO A 50 13.77 -0.62 7.02
CA PRO A 50 15.05 -0.60 6.36
C PRO A 50 14.91 -0.91 4.86
N GLU A 51 15.98 -0.76 4.09
CA GLU A 51 15.99 -1.28 2.73
C GLU A 51 15.99 -2.81 2.75
N TYR A 52 14.84 -3.38 2.37
CA TYR A 52 14.70 -4.84 2.26
C TYR A 52 15.22 -5.33 0.90
N ALA A 53 15.97 -6.43 0.92
CA ALA A 53 16.18 -7.28 -0.25
C ALA A 53 14.96 -8.20 -0.41
N ILE A 54 14.49 -8.40 -1.66
CA ILE A 54 13.29 -9.22 -1.92
C ILE A 54 13.53 -10.68 -1.51
N ASP A 55 14.74 -11.18 -1.75
CA ASP A 55 15.09 -12.60 -1.54
C ASP A 55 15.30 -12.98 -0.07
N ASN A 56 15.53 -12.00 0.80
CA ASN A 56 15.77 -12.25 2.23
C ASN A 56 15.09 -11.19 3.11
N LEU A 57 13.76 -11.19 3.09
CA LEU A 57 12.98 -10.24 3.86
C LEU A 57 12.66 -10.81 5.25
N PHE A 58 13.53 -10.53 6.21
CA PHE A 58 13.45 -10.99 7.58
C PHE A 58 13.61 -9.83 8.55
N ASP A 59 12.55 -9.45 9.28
CA ASP A 59 12.61 -8.35 10.25
C ASP A 59 12.04 -8.77 11.61
N LYS A 60 12.92 -9.36 12.43
CA LYS A 60 12.57 -9.77 13.80
C LYS A 60 12.20 -8.58 14.68
N LYS A 61 12.84 -7.41 14.50
CA LYS A 61 12.57 -6.19 15.27
C LYS A 61 11.16 -5.70 15.01
N LEU A 62 10.78 -5.59 13.74
CA LEU A 62 9.42 -5.23 13.33
C LEU A 62 8.40 -6.24 13.87
N LEU A 63 8.66 -7.53 13.71
CA LEU A 63 7.74 -8.58 14.17
C LEU A 63 7.49 -8.50 15.68
N ASN A 64 8.54 -8.32 16.49
CA ASN A 64 8.44 -8.19 17.94
C ASN A 64 7.65 -6.93 18.34
N LEU A 65 7.86 -5.83 17.62
CA LEU A 65 7.14 -4.59 17.86
C LEU A 65 5.64 -4.76 17.58
N ILE A 66 5.28 -5.39 16.46
CA ILE A 66 3.89 -5.68 16.09
C ILE A 66 3.24 -6.64 17.11
N LYS A 67 3.94 -7.67 17.55
CA LYS A 67 3.46 -8.61 18.60
C LYS A 67 3.16 -7.91 19.92
N ARG A 68 3.95 -6.90 20.29
CA ARG A 68 3.74 -6.09 21.50
C ARG A 68 2.54 -5.16 21.36
N VAL A 69 2.40 -4.47 20.22
CA VAL A 69 1.31 -3.51 19.97
C VAL A 69 -0.03 -4.21 19.73
N LYS A 70 -0.02 -5.35 19.08
CA LYS A 70 -1.21 -6.09 18.61
C LYS A 70 -2.20 -5.17 17.89
N PRO A 71 -1.82 -4.59 16.73
CA PRO A 71 -2.67 -3.65 16.00
C PRO A 71 -3.84 -4.38 15.34
N ASN A 72 -4.94 -3.66 15.11
CA ASN A 72 -6.06 -4.15 14.32
C ASN A 72 -5.75 -4.10 12.82
N PHE A 73 -4.98 -3.08 12.38
CA PHE A 73 -4.60 -2.85 10.99
C PHE A 73 -3.11 -2.58 10.89
N ILE A 74 -2.47 -3.20 9.91
CA ILE A 74 -1.09 -2.95 9.52
C ILE A 74 -1.12 -2.40 8.09
N LEU A 75 -0.59 -1.20 7.89
CA LEU A 75 -0.45 -0.56 6.58
C LEU A 75 1.01 -0.66 6.15
N THR A 76 1.29 -1.40 5.07
CA THR A 76 2.64 -1.47 4.50
C THR A 76 2.73 -0.45 3.38
N ASN A 77 3.41 0.67 3.65
CA ASN A 77 3.53 1.82 2.77
C ASN A 77 4.85 1.85 1.98
N ILE A 78 5.55 0.73 1.91
CA ILE A 78 6.81 0.56 1.17
C ILE A 78 6.56 0.18 -0.29
N GLY A 79 7.60 0.18 -1.11
CA GLY A 79 7.46 -0.10 -2.55
C GLY A 79 6.89 -1.47 -2.88
N GLY A 80 6.24 -1.57 -4.05
CA GLY A 80 5.68 -2.82 -4.57
C GLY A 80 6.71 -3.93 -4.71
N GLY A 81 6.26 -5.19 -4.64
CA GLY A 81 7.10 -6.38 -4.54
C GLY A 81 7.55 -6.64 -3.11
N LYS A 82 8.24 -5.69 -2.49
CA LYS A 82 8.73 -5.81 -1.11
C LYS A 82 7.60 -5.82 -0.08
N GLN A 83 6.55 -5.02 -0.27
CA GLN A 83 5.42 -4.96 0.67
C GLN A 83 4.59 -6.24 0.70
N GLU A 84 4.42 -6.89 -0.43
CA GLU A 84 3.68 -8.15 -0.54
C GLU A 84 4.43 -9.29 0.17
N VAL A 85 5.76 -9.37 -0.05
CA VAL A 85 6.62 -10.34 0.64
C VAL A 85 6.63 -10.09 2.14
N LEU A 86 6.75 -8.81 2.57
CA LEU A 86 6.67 -8.44 3.99
C LEU A 86 5.29 -8.79 4.58
N GLY A 87 4.21 -8.50 3.85
CA GLY A 87 2.85 -8.83 4.26
C GLY A 87 2.67 -10.32 4.47
N LEU A 88 3.19 -11.15 3.58
CA LEU A 88 3.17 -12.61 3.69
C LEU A 88 4.00 -13.10 4.89
N TYR A 89 5.21 -12.54 5.09
CA TYR A 89 6.05 -12.83 6.24
C TYR A 89 5.32 -12.54 7.57
N LEU A 90 4.71 -11.37 7.67
CA LEU A 90 3.93 -10.98 8.86
C LEU A 90 2.73 -11.90 9.05
N LYS A 91 1.97 -12.19 7.99
CA LYS A 91 0.81 -13.09 8.04
C LYS A 91 1.18 -14.48 8.59
N LYS A 92 2.32 -15.04 8.17
CA LYS A 92 2.80 -16.35 8.64
C LYS A 92 3.26 -16.35 10.11
N ASN A 93 3.74 -15.21 10.63
CA ASN A 93 4.38 -15.14 11.95
C ASN A 93 3.53 -14.47 13.04
N LEU A 94 2.39 -13.86 12.68
CA LEU A 94 1.45 -13.26 13.62
C LEU A 94 0.32 -14.23 13.93
N LYS A 95 0.16 -14.56 15.22
CA LYS A 95 -0.85 -15.51 15.72
C LYS A 95 -2.09 -14.83 16.30
N PHE A 96 -2.35 -13.56 15.98
CA PHE A 96 -3.53 -12.81 16.41
C PHE A 96 -4.23 -12.15 15.22
N ASN A 97 -5.52 -11.85 15.38
CA ASN A 97 -6.31 -11.24 14.31
C ASN A 97 -5.84 -9.82 14.02
N THR A 98 -5.30 -9.61 12.83
CA THR A 98 -4.91 -8.31 12.29
C THR A 98 -5.12 -8.32 10.78
N THR A 99 -5.54 -7.19 10.23
CA THR A 99 -5.67 -7.02 8.79
C THR A 99 -4.42 -6.32 8.26
N ILE A 100 -3.74 -6.95 7.31
CA ILE A 100 -2.55 -6.39 6.66
C ILE A 100 -2.97 -5.82 5.30
N LEU A 101 -2.70 -4.54 5.08
CA LEU A 101 -3.00 -3.83 3.84
C LEU A 101 -1.70 -3.38 3.18
N CYS A 102 -1.41 -3.97 2.03
CA CYS A 102 -0.28 -3.59 1.18
C CYS A 102 -0.68 -2.36 0.35
N THR A 103 -0.46 -1.18 0.90
CA THR A 103 -0.94 0.09 0.35
C THR A 103 0.10 0.79 -0.53
N GLY A 104 1.38 0.45 -0.37
CA GLY A 104 2.46 1.14 -1.07
C GLY A 104 2.39 2.65 -0.88
N GLY A 105 2.67 3.40 -1.92
CA GLY A 105 2.57 4.86 -1.90
C GLY A 105 1.14 5.43 -1.95
N ALA A 106 0.09 4.59 -1.91
CA ALA A 106 -1.28 5.07 -2.12
C ALA A 106 -1.81 5.97 -0.99
N ILE A 107 -1.29 5.82 0.25
CA ILE A 107 -1.63 6.73 1.35
C ILE A 107 -1.16 8.16 1.09
N SER A 108 -0.09 8.35 0.31
CA SER A 108 0.49 9.66 -0.02
C SER A 108 -0.47 10.57 -0.82
N PHE A 109 -1.51 10.02 -1.45
CA PHE A 109 -2.56 10.82 -2.06
C PHE A 109 -3.43 11.53 -1.03
N PHE A 110 -3.56 10.98 0.17
CA PHE A 110 -4.34 11.56 1.27
C PHE A 110 -3.51 12.49 2.14
N THR A 111 -2.20 12.27 2.23
CA THR A 111 -1.27 13.12 2.98
C THR A 111 -0.76 14.31 2.16
N LYS A 112 -1.10 14.39 0.85
CA LYS A 112 -0.62 15.39 -0.11
C LYS A 112 0.88 15.31 -0.40
N ASP A 113 1.52 14.20 -0.05
CA ASP A 113 2.93 13.95 -0.41
C ASP A 113 3.10 13.50 -1.88
N GLN A 114 2.00 13.19 -2.57
CA GLN A 114 1.94 12.93 -4.01
C GLN A 114 0.92 13.85 -4.69
N ALA A 115 0.95 13.85 -6.02
CA ALA A 115 0.05 14.64 -6.84
C ALA A 115 -1.42 14.49 -6.40
N PRO A 116 -2.14 15.59 -6.14
CA PRO A 116 -3.53 15.53 -5.70
C PRO A 116 -4.40 14.97 -6.84
N ILE A 117 -5.01 13.81 -6.59
CA ILE A 117 -6.02 13.25 -7.49
C ILE A 117 -7.37 13.57 -6.89
N ASN A 118 -8.12 14.49 -7.53
CA ASN A 118 -9.50 14.76 -7.18
C ASN A 118 -10.46 13.77 -7.85
N THR A 119 -11.73 13.82 -7.51
CA THR A 119 -12.74 12.88 -8.03
C THR A 119 -12.87 12.97 -9.55
N LEU A 120 -12.83 14.18 -10.12
CA LEU A 120 -12.91 14.39 -11.58
C LEU A 120 -11.72 13.80 -12.33
N ILE A 121 -10.51 13.99 -11.81
CA ILE A 121 -9.28 13.42 -12.39
C ILE A 121 -9.33 11.87 -12.35
N ASP A 122 -9.88 11.29 -11.28
CA ASP A 122 -10.04 9.85 -11.12
C ASP A 122 -11.11 9.29 -12.08
N GLU A 123 -12.24 10.00 -12.25
CA GLU A 123 -13.32 9.63 -13.18
C GLU A 123 -12.89 9.73 -14.65
N LEU A 124 -12.10 10.74 -15.00
CA LEU A 124 -11.56 10.93 -16.35
C LEU A 124 -10.30 10.08 -16.63
N TYR A 125 -9.87 9.25 -15.70
CA TYR A 125 -8.64 8.44 -15.82
C TYR A 125 -7.37 9.25 -16.09
N LEU A 126 -7.35 10.55 -15.76
CA LEU A 126 -6.24 11.47 -16.00
C LEU A 126 -5.16 11.44 -14.89
N GLY A 127 -5.24 10.51 -13.96
CA GLY A 127 -4.29 10.38 -12.85
C GLY A 127 -2.83 10.19 -13.30
N TRP A 128 -2.60 9.58 -14.45
CA TRP A 128 -1.27 9.42 -15.05
C TRP A 128 -0.69 10.77 -15.53
N LEU A 129 -1.52 11.63 -16.14
CA LEU A 129 -1.11 12.95 -16.66
C LEU A 129 -0.76 13.89 -15.50
N VAL A 130 -1.58 13.90 -14.45
CA VAL A 130 -1.31 14.72 -13.26
C VAL A 130 0.00 14.30 -12.58
N ARG A 131 0.30 13.00 -12.51
CA ARG A 131 1.60 12.53 -12.01
C ARG A 131 2.77 12.97 -12.88
N LEU A 132 2.59 12.94 -14.20
CA LEU A 132 3.61 13.38 -15.15
C LEU A 132 3.92 14.88 -14.97
N ILE A 133 2.88 15.72 -14.83
CA ILE A 133 3.03 17.17 -14.59
C ILE A 133 3.68 17.43 -13.22
N PHE A 134 3.28 16.67 -12.18
CA PHE A 134 3.77 16.89 -10.82
C PHE A 134 5.24 16.48 -10.64
N ASN A 135 5.69 15.42 -11.31
CA ASN A 135 7.09 14.98 -11.27
C ASN A 135 7.52 14.34 -12.60
N PRO A 136 7.82 15.17 -13.64
CA PRO A 136 8.05 14.70 -15.00
C PRO A 136 9.24 13.73 -15.11
N LEU A 137 10.35 14.02 -14.44
CA LEU A 137 11.57 13.21 -14.56
C LEU A 137 11.39 11.76 -14.08
N VAL A 138 10.60 11.56 -13.02
CA VAL A 138 10.35 10.23 -12.47
C VAL A 138 9.32 9.49 -13.32
N PHE A 139 8.21 10.13 -13.65
CA PHE A 139 7.10 9.45 -14.32
C PHE A 139 7.31 9.28 -15.82
N PHE A 140 8.03 10.17 -16.50
CA PHE A 140 8.36 10.02 -17.89
C PHE A 140 9.19 8.75 -18.16
N LYS A 141 10.28 8.55 -17.41
CA LYS A 141 11.07 7.31 -17.48
C LYS A 141 10.20 6.08 -17.23
N ARG A 142 9.35 6.13 -16.21
CA ARG A 142 8.49 5.02 -15.84
C ARG A 142 7.48 4.66 -16.94
N TYR A 143 6.92 5.65 -17.62
CA TYR A 143 5.98 5.44 -18.72
C TYR A 143 6.69 4.94 -19.98
N LEU A 144 7.89 5.44 -20.30
CA LEU A 144 8.71 4.88 -21.37
C LEU A 144 9.02 3.40 -21.15
N TYR A 145 9.38 3.01 -19.91
CA TYR A 145 9.54 1.58 -19.59
C TYR A 145 8.23 0.81 -19.72
N GLY A 146 7.11 1.43 -19.40
CA GLY A 146 5.77 0.84 -19.56
C GLY A 146 5.40 0.55 -21.01
N LEU A 147 5.89 1.34 -21.97
CA LEU A 147 5.66 1.10 -23.41
C LEU A 147 6.21 -0.26 -23.90
N ARG A 148 7.22 -0.81 -23.20
CA ARG A 148 7.74 -2.17 -23.49
C ARG A 148 6.70 -3.26 -23.26
N LEU A 149 5.65 -3.00 -22.48
CA LEU A 149 4.56 -3.95 -22.28
C LEU A 149 3.66 -4.07 -23.51
N ILE A 150 3.58 -3.06 -24.36
CA ILE A 150 2.72 -3.05 -25.54
C ILE A 150 3.03 -4.23 -26.48
N PRO A 151 4.28 -4.41 -26.97
CA PRO A 151 4.58 -5.56 -27.81
C PRO A 151 4.42 -6.89 -27.06
N MET A 152 4.70 -6.95 -25.75
CA MET A 152 4.48 -8.14 -24.95
C MET A 152 2.99 -8.51 -24.89
N VAL A 153 2.09 -7.55 -24.75
CA VAL A 153 0.65 -7.77 -24.70
C VAL A 153 0.12 -8.20 -26.08
N ILE A 154 0.63 -7.59 -27.15
CA ILE A 154 0.17 -7.87 -28.52
C ILE A 154 0.67 -9.24 -29.02
N PHE A 155 1.94 -9.55 -28.75
CA PHE A 155 2.60 -10.73 -29.33
C PHE A 155 2.68 -11.93 -28.39
N SER A 156 2.45 -11.77 -27.09
CA SER A 156 2.40 -12.91 -26.18
C SER A 156 1.01 -13.54 -26.16
N LYS A 157 0.95 -14.88 -26.31
CA LYS A 157 -0.28 -15.65 -26.04
C LYS A 157 -0.55 -15.65 -24.53
N ILE A 158 -1.00 -14.52 -23.99
CA ILE A 158 -1.39 -14.44 -22.57
C ILE A 158 -2.67 -15.24 -22.42
N LYS A 159 -2.60 -16.40 -21.77
CA LYS A 159 -3.78 -17.09 -21.27
C LYS A 159 -4.38 -16.21 -20.16
N ILE A 160 -5.41 -15.45 -20.50
CA ILE A 160 -6.21 -14.73 -19.50
C ILE A 160 -6.88 -15.80 -18.65
N VAL A 161 -6.35 -16.02 -17.45
CA VAL A 161 -7.00 -16.89 -16.47
C VAL A 161 -8.33 -16.23 -16.13
N LYS A 162 -9.43 -16.87 -16.49
CA LYS A 162 -10.78 -16.33 -16.24
C LYS A 162 -10.93 -16.09 -14.74
N TRP A 163 -11.31 -14.91 -14.37
CA TRP A 163 -11.50 -14.46 -12.96
C TRP A 163 -12.35 -15.42 -12.11
N PHE A 164 -13.21 -16.20 -12.74
CA PHE A 164 -14.05 -17.22 -12.10
C PHE A 164 -13.25 -18.39 -11.51
N GLU A 165 -12.13 -18.80 -12.10
CA GLU A 165 -11.34 -19.94 -11.59
C GLU A 165 -10.50 -19.55 -10.36
N ILE A 166 -10.08 -18.29 -10.27
CA ILE A 166 -9.33 -17.79 -9.12
C ILE A 166 -10.22 -17.71 -7.88
N LYS A 167 -11.50 -17.35 -8.04
CA LYS A 167 -12.44 -17.24 -6.94
C LYS A 167 -12.73 -18.62 -6.30
N TYR A 168 -12.82 -19.67 -7.10
CA TYR A 168 -13.05 -21.03 -6.58
C TYR A 168 -11.85 -21.62 -5.84
N LYS A 169 -10.62 -21.31 -6.26
CA LYS A 169 -9.40 -21.79 -5.60
C LYS A 169 -9.09 -21.08 -4.27
N MET A 170 -9.53 -19.85 -4.09
CA MET A 170 -9.32 -19.10 -2.84
C MET A 170 -10.32 -19.44 -1.72
N TYR A 171 -11.45 -20.06 -2.03
CA TYR A 171 -12.44 -20.49 -1.03
C TYR A 171 -12.21 -21.90 -0.49
N ASN A 172 -11.32 -22.69 -1.14
CA ASN A 172 -11.02 -24.08 -0.77
C ASN A 172 -9.59 -24.26 -0.22
N LEU A 173 -8.95 -23.20 0.24
CA LEU A 173 -7.70 -23.16 1.01
C LEU A 173 -7.97 -22.53 2.40
#